data_42121570f654d031cf86b8f52fc0b5e7
#
_entry.id   42121570f654d031cf86b8f52fc0b5e7
#
_cell.length_a   1.000
_cell.length_b   1.000
_cell.length_c   1.000
_cell.angle_alpha   90.00
_cell.angle_beta   90.00
_cell.angle_gamma   90.00
#
_symmetry.space_group_name_H-M   'P 1'
#
loop_
_entity.id
_entity.type
_entity.pdbx_description
1 polymer ?
#
loop_
_entity_poly.entity_id
_entity_poly.type
_entity_poly.pdbx_seq_one_letter_code
_entity_poly.pdbx_strand_id
1 'polypeptide(L)'
;MKPFVYILLLAALLLASTACGSENGNSGGGGGDGGKELPGALDPANVVKSNPMKLYAHYMPWFETPATSADKKWGQHWTMATCNPDQKDANGRRQIASHYYPLIGPYASSDATVLNYHLLTMKYSGIDGIMIDWYGTQDKYDYAANRRNTEEVVKAAERVGLQFAIVYEDQTLSELPDNSSKVVQAIRDMQYLQTNFFGKVNYVKADSKPLLLVFGPQAITTPKDWTSVFGNLSVKPTFVVLNNHLHLANNASEKNAAGEYLWVNPDPASYYSKTGDMELCIGGAMPGFYDYYKQGGWDNSYTTYDAENGALFDRQLAAAKSAGLDYLQISTWNDFGEGTTIEPAEEYGYNYLTKLQQFSGTSYNEHVLKQIYRWYTLKQQYAGDKGDAAKYLSQVFYYFIALQPDKAEELMNELNNL
;
A
#
# COMPACT_ATOMS: atom_id res chain seq x y z
N MET A 1 33.71 -38.65 -34.70
CA MET A 1 32.45 -38.12 -35.25
C MET A 1 32.46 -36.61 -35.02
N LYS A 2 32.24 -35.82 -36.04
CA LYS A 2 32.55 -34.39 -36.12
C LYS A 2 31.50 -33.54 -35.35
N PRO A 3 31.91 -32.42 -34.71
CA PRO A 3 30.96 -31.42 -34.16
C PRO A 3 30.53 -30.43 -35.26
N PHE A 4 29.25 -30.10 -35.26
CA PHE A 4 28.70 -29.03 -36.10
C PHE A 4 28.80 -27.68 -35.35
N VAL A 5 29.50 -26.76 -36.02
CA VAL A 5 29.60 -25.33 -35.63
C VAL A 5 28.48 -24.58 -36.34
N TYR A 6 27.64 -23.86 -35.61
CA TYR A 6 26.72 -22.88 -36.18
C TYR A 6 27.28 -21.47 -36.00
N ILE A 7 27.52 -20.84 -37.14
CA ILE A 7 27.95 -19.45 -37.26
C ILE A 7 26.71 -18.53 -37.17
N LEU A 8 26.72 -17.60 -36.22
CA LEU A 8 25.77 -16.48 -36.15
C LEU A 8 26.23 -15.34 -37.06
N LEU A 9 25.43 -15.01 -38.06
CA LEU A 9 25.56 -13.79 -38.85
C LEU A 9 24.79 -12.65 -38.19
N LEU A 10 25.51 -11.62 -37.73
CA LEU A 10 24.95 -10.30 -37.40
C LEU A 10 24.72 -9.52 -38.68
N ALA A 11 23.49 -9.12 -38.95
CA ALA A 11 23.15 -8.11 -39.97
C ALA A 11 22.82 -6.79 -39.24
N ALA A 12 23.74 -5.82 -39.35
CA ALA A 12 23.46 -4.44 -38.93
C ALA A 12 22.80 -3.69 -40.10
N LEU A 13 21.57 -3.21 -39.88
CA LEU A 13 20.91 -2.27 -40.78
C LEU A 13 21.12 -0.84 -40.25
N LEU A 14 21.92 -0.07 -40.95
CA LEU A 14 21.97 1.39 -40.87
C LEU A 14 20.87 1.95 -41.77
N LEU A 15 19.93 2.68 -41.20
CA LEU A 15 18.99 3.53 -41.94
C LEU A 15 19.40 4.98 -41.75
N ALA A 16 19.90 5.57 -42.86
CA ALA A 16 20.15 6.99 -42.99
C ALA A 16 18.85 7.71 -43.31
N SER A 17 18.50 8.72 -42.52
CA SER A 17 17.41 9.64 -42.80
C SER A 17 17.88 10.78 -43.66
N THR A 18 17.36 10.88 -44.89
CA THR A 18 17.47 12.06 -45.74
C THR A 18 16.32 13.01 -45.44
N ALA A 19 16.68 14.24 -45.04
CA ALA A 19 15.75 15.36 -44.97
C ALA A 19 15.46 15.88 -46.38
N CYS A 20 14.18 16.09 -46.69
CA CYS A 20 13.73 16.93 -47.77
C CYS A 20 12.73 17.94 -47.24
N GLY A 21 13.09 19.21 -47.28
CA GLY A 21 12.16 20.29 -47.06
C GLY A 21 11.31 20.55 -48.32
N SER A 22 10.08 20.97 -48.10
CA SER A 22 9.32 21.76 -49.09
C SER A 22 8.41 22.74 -48.32
N GLU A 23 8.72 24.01 -48.48
CA GLU A 23 7.81 25.11 -48.19
C GLU A 23 6.62 25.07 -49.15
N ASN A 24 5.44 25.20 -48.58
CA ASN A 24 4.36 25.88 -49.30
C ASN A 24 3.37 26.46 -48.29
N GLY A 25 3.27 27.77 -48.26
CA GLY A 25 2.32 28.49 -47.45
C GLY A 25 0.90 28.35 -48.00
N ASN A 26 -0.03 28.28 -47.07
CA ASN A 26 -1.37 28.80 -47.31
C ASN A 26 -1.97 29.31 -45.99
N SER A 27 -2.27 30.60 -45.98
CA SER A 27 -2.97 31.32 -44.93
C SER A 27 -4.43 30.90 -44.86
N GLY A 28 -4.85 30.38 -43.71
CA GLY A 28 -6.25 30.12 -43.37
C GLY A 28 -6.41 30.31 -41.86
N GLY A 29 -6.98 31.48 -41.45
CA GLY A 29 -7.24 31.76 -40.04
C GLY A 29 -8.29 30.80 -39.49
N GLY A 30 -7.91 30.13 -38.40
CA GLY A 30 -8.78 29.40 -37.49
C GLY A 30 -8.23 29.66 -36.10
N GLY A 31 -9.01 30.34 -35.22
CA GLY A 31 -8.65 30.61 -33.86
C GLY A 31 -8.34 29.31 -33.11
N GLY A 32 -7.07 29.00 -32.96
CA GLY A 32 -6.60 27.93 -32.13
C GLY A 32 -6.65 28.39 -30.69
N ASP A 33 -7.45 27.69 -29.91
CA ASP A 33 -7.42 27.72 -28.47
C ASP A 33 -5.97 27.46 -28.02
N GLY A 34 -5.33 28.49 -27.45
CA GLY A 34 -3.92 28.49 -27.10
C GLY A 34 -3.62 27.69 -25.83
N GLY A 35 -4.19 26.50 -25.72
CA GLY A 35 -3.93 25.58 -24.61
C GLY A 35 -2.43 25.24 -24.54
N LYS A 36 -1.84 25.34 -23.37
CA LYS A 36 -0.45 24.97 -23.10
C LYS A 36 -0.24 23.49 -23.46
N GLU A 37 0.76 23.21 -24.30
CA GLU A 37 1.14 21.85 -24.60
C GLU A 37 1.75 21.20 -23.37
N LEU A 38 1.16 20.08 -22.91
CA LEU A 38 1.59 19.34 -21.74
C LEU A 38 2.48 18.16 -22.15
N PRO A 39 3.54 17.83 -21.38
CA PRO A 39 4.48 16.74 -21.73
C PRO A 39 3.83 15.35 -21.82
N GLY A 40 2.68 15.14 -21.19
CA GLY A 40 2.02 13.84 -21.14
C GLY A 40 2.56 12.94 -20.01
N ALA A 41 2.43 11.62 -20.22
CA ALA A 41 2.84 10.63 -19.20
C ALA A 41 4.35 10.67 -18.94
N LEU A 42 4.72 10.53 -17.66
CA LEU A 42 6.09 10.42 -17.17
C LEU A 42 6.25 9.12 -16.40
N ASP A 43 7.44 8.55 -16.43
CA ASP A 43 7.75 7.35 -15.65
C ASP A 43 7.93 7.68 -14.17
N PRO A 44 7.52 6.77 -13.25
CA PRO A 44 7.72 6.97 -11.83
C PRO A 44 9.20 6.88 -11.46
N ALA A 45 9.68 7.84 -10.66
CA ALA A 45 11.04 7.87 -10.12
C ALA A 45 11.06 7.39 -8.67
N ASN A 46 12.18 6.81 -8.22
CA ASN A 46 12.35 6.37 -6.84
C ASN A 46 12.84 7.51 -5.94
N VAL A 47 12.26 7.63 -4.75
CA VAL A 47 12.70 8.60 -3.74
C VAL A 47 14.08 8.21 -3.21
N VAL A 48 14.99 9.19 -3.17
CA VAL A 48 16.31 9.02 -2.57
C VAL A 48 16.19 9.21 -1.05
N LYS A 49 16.75 8.26 -0.30
CA LYS A 49 16.76 8.24 1.16
C LYS A 49 18.18 8.07 1.68
N SER A 50 18.52 8.72 2.79
CA SER A 50 19.81 8.50 3.47
C SER A 50 19.77 7.30 4.42
N ASN A 51 18.59 6.90 4.92
CA ASN A 51 18.41 5.66 5.67
C ASN A 51 18.05 4.52 4.70
N PRO A 52 18.89 3.46 4.58
CA PRO A 52 18.69 2.38 3.63
C PRO A 52 17.54 1.43 4.01
N MET A 53 17.08 1.45 5.27
CA MET A 53 16.01 0.60 5.77
C MET A 53 14.78 0.70 4.85
N LYS A 54 14.22 -0.44 4.48
CA LYS A 54 12.99 -0.53 3.69
C LYS A 54 11.78 -0.33 4.59
N LEU A 55 10.95 0.66 4.24
CA LEU A 55 9.76 1.05 4.99
C LEU A 55 8.52 0.63 4.23
N TYR A 56 7.66 -0.16 4.86
CA TYR A 56 6.39 -0.60 4.29
C TYR A 56 5.23 -0.22 5.22
N ALA A 57 4.18 0.38 4.67
CA ALA A 57 2.96 0.62 5.43
C ALA A 57 2.02 -0.58 5.28
N HIS A 58 1.53 -1.12 6.39
CA HIS A 58 0.46 -2.10 6.36
C HIS A 58 -0.82 -1.41 5.92
N TYR A 59 -1.45 -1.92 4.86
CA TYR A 59 -2.56 -1.26 4.16
C TYR A 59 -3.82 -2.12 4.20
N MET A 60 -4.92 -1.52 4.69
CA MET A 60 -6.23 -2.15 4.78
C MET A 60 -7.09 -1.79 3.56
N PRO A 61 -7.35 -2.71 2.60
CA PRO A 61 -8.11 -2.43 1.38
C PRO A 61 -9.62 -2.74 1.54
N TRP A 62 -10.20 -2.56 2.70
CA TRP A 62 -11.53 -3.06 3.07
C TRP A 62 -12.64 -2.00 3.15
N PHE A 63 -12.32 -0.73 2.86
CA PHE A 63 -13.30 0.35 2.94
C PHE A 63 -14.20 0.40 1.72
N GLU A 64 -15.52 0.44 1.95
CA GLU A 64 -16.54 0.54 0.92
C GLU A 64 -17.49 1.71 1.21
N THR A 65 -17.96 2.36 0.14
CA THR A 65 -19.01 3.37 0.18
C THR A 65 -20.24 2.86 -0.56
N PRO A 66 -21.41 3.51 -0.44
CA PRO A 66 -22.60 3.14 -1.22
C PRO A 66 -22.40 3.12 -2.75
N ALA A 67 -21.38 3.82 -3.24
CA ALA A 67 -21.05 3.84 -4.67
C ALA A 67 -20.33 2.57 -5.13
N THR A 68 -19.56 1.93 -4.25
CA THR A 68 -18.69 0.80 -4.58
C THR A 68 -19.19 -0.54 -4.04
N SER A 69 -19.90 -0.54 -2.92
CA SER A 69 -20.43 -1.76 -2.32
C SER A 69 -21.56 -2.40 -3.15
N ALA A 70 -21.63 -3.72 -3.12
CA ALA A 70 -22.64 -4.47 -3.85
C ALA A 70 -24.06 -4.21 -3.37
N ASP A 71 -24.25 -4.01 -2.07
CA ASP A 71 -25.54 -3.76 -1.42
C ASP A 71 -25.91 -2.26 -1.31
N LYS A 72 -25.08 -1.36 -1.89
CA LYS A 72 -25.26 0.08 -1.87
C LYS A 72 -25.27 0.71 -0.47
N LYS A 73 -24.51 0.11 0.46
CA LYS A 73 -24.35 0.60 1.82
C LYS A 73 -22.89 0.94 2.11
N TRP A 74 -22.67 1.65 3.20
CA TRP A 74 -21.35 1.83 3.77
C TRP A 74 -20.80 0.50 4.28
N GLY A 75 -19.53 0.21 4.02
CA GLY A 75 -18.85 -1.00 4.50
C GLY A 75 -18.71 -1.02 6.03
N GLN A 76 -18.62 -2.23 6.58
CA GLN A 76 -18.57 -2.45 8.03
C GLN A 76 -17.38 -1.74 8.72
N HIS A 77 -16.28 -1.52 8.01
CA HIS A 77 -15.10 -0.85 8.57
C HIS A 77 -15.30 0.67 8.77
N TRP A 78 -16.33 1.27 8.15
CA TRP A 78 -16.78 2.63 8.46
C TRP A 78 -17.91 2.69 9.47
N THR A 79 -18.70 1.61 9.60
CA THR A 79 -19.94 1.63 10.37
C THR A 79 -19.87 0.85 11.67
N MET A 80 -19.10 -0.25 11.72
CA MET A 80 -19.30 -1.29 12.73
C MET A 80 -20.80 -1.54 12.96
N ALA A 81 -21.26 -1.67 14.20
CA ALA A 81 -22.69 -1.87 14.50
C ALA A 81 -23.43 -0.58 14.91
N THR A 82 -22.72 0.52 15.17
CA THR A 82 -23.29 1.71 15.83
C THR A 82 -23.23 2.99 15.01
N CYS A 83 -22.37 3.07 13.97
CA CYS A 83 -22.15 4.28 13.20
C CYS A 83 -22.90 4.27 11.87
N ASN A 84 -23.36 5.47 11.47
CA ASN A 84 -24.00 5.68 10.19
C ASN A 84 -23.39 6.89 9.47
N PRO A 85 -22.52 6.69 8.47
CA PRO A 85 -21.87 7.80 7.76
C PRO A 85 -22.80 8.66 6.90
N ASP A 86 -24.08 8.33 6.75
CA ASP A 86 -25.07 9.24 6.16
C ASP A 86 -25.46 10.35 7.13
N GLN A 87 -25.27 10.15 8.43
CA GLN A 87 -25.40 11.21 9.43
C GLN A 87 -24.14 12.09 9.43
N LYS A 88 -24.38 13.40 9.53
CA LYS A 88 -23.32 14.41 9.60
C LYS A 88 -23.52 15.32 10.80
N ASP A 89 -22.43 15.75 11.41
CA ASP A 89 -22.44 16.79 12.42
C ASP A 89 -22.65 18.20 11.82
N ALA A 90 -22.63 19.22 12.67
CA ALA A 90 -22.81 20.61 12.27
C ALA A 90 -21.69 21.12 11.31
N ASN A 91 -20.54 20.48 11.30
CA ASN A 91 -19.41 20.80 10.44
C ASN A 91 -19.40 19.99 9.13
N GLY A 92 -20.40 19.13 8.93
CA GLY A 92 -20.49 18.25 7.76
C GLY A 92 -19.67 16.97 7.85
N ARG A 93 -19.04 16.68 8.99
CA ARG A 93 -18.24 15.49 9.26
C ARG A 93 -19.17 14.28 9.43
N ARG A 94 -18.91 13.21 8.68
CA ARG A 94 -19.72 11.98 8.72
C ARG A 94 -19.45 11.17 9.97
N GLN A 95 -20.45 10.50 10.52
CA GLN A 95 -20.30 9.59 11.64
C GLN A 95 -19.63 8.30 11.19
N ILE A 96 -18.43 8.02 11.66
CA ILE A 96 -17.66 6.81 11.33
C ILE A 96 -17.21 6.06 12.60
N ALA A 97 -16.95 4.76 12.48
CA ALA A 97 -16.47 3.92 13.56
C ALA A 97 -14.95 4.09 13.77
N SER A 98 -14.55 5.28 14.21
CA SER A 98 -13.15 5.63 14.48
C SER A 98 -13.06 6.80 15.46
N HIS A 99 -11.95 6.84 16.21
CA HIS A 99 -11.56 8.01 17.01
C HIS A 99 -10.86 9.10 16.18
N TYR A 100 -10.36 8.74 14.99
CA TYR A 100 -9.67 9.65 14.09
C TYR A 100 -10.47 9.81 12.79
N TYR A 101 -10.40 11.00 12.20
CA TYR A 101 -11.15 11.30 10.99
C TYR A 101 -10.20 11.55 9.81
N PRO A 102 -10.26 10.74 8.73
CA PRO A 102 -9.39 10.95 7.58
C PRO A 102 -9.50 12.38 7.05
N LEU A 103 -8.39 13.03 6.74
CA LEU A 103 -8.38 14.38 6.20
C LEU A 103 -9.16 14.50 4.88
N ILE A 104 -9.28 13.39 4.14
CA ILE A 104 -10.05 13.28 2.91
C ILE A 104 -11.51 12.81 3.13
N GLY A 105 -11.92 12.62 4.39
CA GLY A 105 -13.21 11.99 4.75
C GLY A 105 -13.24 10.49 4.47
N PRO A 106 -14.32 9.78 4.85
CA PRO A 106 -14.46 8.35 4.59
C PRO A 106 -14.61 8.07 3.09
N TYR A 107 -13.90 7.04 2.61
CA TYR A 107 -13.68 6.73 1.21
C TYR A 107 -13.91 5.25 0.88
N ALA A 108 -13.84 4.91 -0.41
CA ALA A 108 -13.75 3.55 -0.90
C ALA A 108 -12.29 3.19 -1.24
N SER A 109 -11.85 2.00 -0.83
CA SER A 109 -10.50 1.49 -1.12
C SER A 109 -10.25 1.20 -2.60
N SER A 110 -11.28 1.21 -3.44
CA SER A 110 -11.16 1.08 -4.90
C SER A 110 -11.15 2.43 -5.66
N ASP A 111 -11.33 3.57 -4.98
CA ASP A 111 -11.30 4.88 -5.64
C ASP A 111 -9.89 5.22 -6.11
N ALA A 112 -9.73 5.38 -7.42
CA ALA A 112 -8.43 5.62 -8.04
C ALA A 112 -7.80 6.95 -7.61
N THR A 113 -8.58 7.98 -7.27
CA THR A 113 -8.07 9.26 -6.81
C THR A 113 -7.60 9.16 -5.37
N VAL A 114 -8.33 8.45 -4.52
CA VAL A 114 -7.93 8.11 -3.14
C VAL A 114 -6.64 7.30 -3.16
N LEU A 115 -6.57 6.24 -3.95
CA LEU A 115 -5.38 5.39 -4.05
C LEU A 115 -4.15 6.19 -4.51
N ASN A 116 -4.30 7.04 -5.52
CA ASN A 116 -3.20 7.91 -5.96
C ASN A 116 -2.77 8.89 -4.87
N TYR A 117 -3.71 9.47 -4.13
CA TYR A 117 -3.42 10.35 -2.98
C TYR A 117 -2.64 9.61 -1.89
N HIS A 118 -3.10 8.44 -1.45
CA HIS A 118 -2.42 7.61 -0.45
C HIS A 118 -0.99 7.28 -0.86
N LEU A 119 -0.84 6.71 -2.06
CA LEU A 119 0.46 6.20 -2.51
C LEU A 119 1.46 7.32 -2.83
N LEU A 120 1.01 8.48 -3.36
CA LEU A 120 1.86 9.66 -3.49
C LEU A 120 2.30 10.18 -2.12
N THR A 121 1.37 10.27 -1.17
CA THR A 121 1.66 10.73 0.19
C THR A 121 2.66 9.80 0.89
N MET A 122 2.51 8.48 0.75
CA MET A 122 3.49 7.49 1.23
C MET A 122 4.86 7.69 0.56
N LYS A 123 4.88 7.79 -0.76
CA LYS A 123 6.10 7.96 -1.56
C LYS A 123 6.92 9.16 -1.08
N TYR A 124 6.29 10.31 -0.92
CA TYR A 124 6.94 11.53 -0.47
C TYR A 124 7.27 11.55 1.05
N SER A 125 6.77 10.57 1.79
CA SER A 125 7.16 10.31 3.18
C SER A 125 8.34 9.33 3.31
N GLY A 126 8.88 8.83 2.18
CA GLY A 126 10.01 7.89 2.16
C GLY A 126 9.61 6.43 2.41
N ILE A 127 8.33 6.10 2.30
CA ILE A 127 7.83 4.73 2.33
C ILE A 127 8.13 4.07 0.97
N ASP A 128 8.73 2.88 0.99
CA ASP A 128 9.14 2.14 -0.21
C ASP A 128 7.98 1.36 -0.84
N GLY A 129 6.96 1.02 -0.05
CA GLY A 129 5.82 0.24 -0.52
C GLY A 129 4.81 -0.08 0.57
N ILE A 130 3.93 -1.02 0.26
CA ILE A 130 2.81 -1.42 1.12
C ILE A 130 2.80 -2.93 1.36
N MET A 131 2.34 -3.33 2.53
CA MET A 131 1.98 -4.69 2.89
C MET A 131 0.46 -4.76 2.96
N ILE A 132 -0.17 -5.41 1.98
CA ILE A 132 -1.62 -5.38 1.77
C ILE A 132 -2.27 -6.52 2.54
N ASP A 133 -3.17 -6.19 3.45
CA ASP A 133 -4.02 -7.15 4.15
C ASP A 133 -4.99 -7.83 3.18
N TRP A 134 -4.96 -9.18 3.09
CA TRP A 134 -5.66 -9.91 2.05
C TRP A 134 -6.38 -11.17 2.58
N TYR A 135 -7.67 -11.24 2.33
CA TYR A 135 -8.59 -12.23 2.89
C TYR A 135 -8.71 -13.55 2.10
N GLY A 136 -7.93 -13.72 1.03
CA GLY A 136 -8.01 -14.92 0.20
C GLY A 136 -9.03 -14.82 -0.92
N THR A 137 -9.41 -16.00 -1.48
CA THR A 137 -10.24 -16.10 -2.68
C THR A 137 -11.69 -16.52 -2.39
N GLN A 138 -12.05 -16.74 -1.15
CA GLN A 138 -13.43 -17.07 -0.79
C GLN A 138 -14.37 -15.90 -1.05
N ASP A 139 -15.58 -16.20 -1.53
CA ASP A 139 -16.65 -15.21 -1.70
C ASP A 139 -17.60 -15.27 -0.49
N LYS A 140 -17.11 -14.76 0.65
CA LYS A 140 -17.84 -14.73 1.91
C LYS A 140 -17.68 -13.35 2.55
N TYR A 141 -18.69 -12.88 3.26
CA TYR A 141 -18.67 -11.54 3.87
C TYR A 141 -18.19 -10.46 2.89
N ASP A 142 -17.20 -9.69 3.26
CA ASP A 142 -16.55 -8.65 2.44
C ASP A 142 -15.27 -9.13 1.72
N TYR A 143 -14.94 -10.44 1.77
CA TYR A 143 -13.70 -10.99 1.20
C TYR A 143 -13.57 -10.72 -0.31
N ALA A 144 -14.68 -10.83 -1.05
CA ALA A 144 -14.69 -10.50 -2.47
C ALA A 144 -14.42 -9.01 -2.72
N ALA A 145 -14.88 -8.11 -1.84
CA ALA A 145 -14.57 -6.69 -1.90
C ALA A 145 -13.10 -6.44 -1.58
N ASN A 146 -12.56 -7.03 -0.51
CA ASN A 146 -11.14 -6.96 -0.16
C ASN A 146 -10.25 -7.40 -1.34
N ARG A 147 -10.57 -8.52 -2.00
CA ARG A 147 -9.83 -9.00 -3.19
C ARG A 147 -9.87 -8.01 -4.35
N ARG A 148 -11.06 -7.50 -4.74
CA ARG A 148 -11.18 -6.50 -5.80
C ARG A 148 -10.40 -5.23 -5.48
N ASN A 149 -10.53 -4.73 -4.27
CA ASN A 149 -9.84 -3.53 -3.82
C ASN A 149 -8.32 -3.73 -3.83
N THR A 150 -7.84 -4.91 -3.39
CA THR A 150 -6.41 -5.29 -3.47
C THR A 150 -5.89 -5.20 -4.92
N GLU A 151 -6.65 -5.69 -5.89
CA GLU A 151 -6.26 -5.59 -7.31
C GLU A 151 -6.13 -4.13 -7.78
N GLU A 152 -7.02 -3.24 -7.35
CA GLU A 152 -6.93 -1.80 -7.68
C GLU A 152 -5.76 -1.12 -6.95
N VAL A 153 -5.51 -1.47 -5.69
CA VAL A 153 -4.34 -1.02 -4.91
C VAL A 153 -3.04 -1.41 -5.61
N VAL A 154 -2.93 -2.66 -6.06
CA VAL A 154 -1.74 -3.17 -6.79
C VAL A 154 -1.51 -2.40 -8.09
N LYS A 155 -2.57 -2.14 -8.88
CA LYS A 155 -2.49 -1.32 -10.10
C LYS A 155 -2.03 0.11 -9.80
N ALA A 156 -2.53 0.70 -8.72
CA ALA A 156 -2.13 2.05 -8.31
C ALA A 156 -0.68 2.09 -7.81
N ALA A 157 -0.23 1.09 -7.04
CA ALA A 157 1.17 0.97 -6.59
C ALA A 157 2.13 0.88 -7.79
N GLU A 158 1.79 0.10 -8.81
CA GLU A 158 2.56 0.01 -10.05
C GLU A 158 2.67 1.37 -10.75
N ARG A 159 1.56 2.12 -10.91
CA ARG A 159 1.56 3.46 -11.51
C ARG A 159 2.40 4.47 -10.74
N VAL A 160 2.36 4.44 -9.43
CA VAL A 160 3.10 5.38 -8.56
C VAL A 160 4.57 4.97 -8.41
N GLY A 161 4.92 3.73 -8.74
CA GLY A 161 6.26 3.17 -8.59
C GLY A 161 6.59 2.80 -7.15
N LEU A 162 5.60 2.31 -6.38
CA LEU A 162 5.80 1.72 -5.05
C LEU A 162 5.77 0.19 -5.13
N GLN A 163 6.51 -0.44 -4.23
CA GLN A 163 6.49 -1.89 -4.07
C GLN A 163 5.25 -2.35 -3.29
N PHE A 164 4.92 -3.64 -3.39
CA PHE A 164 3.91 -4.25 -2.53
C PHE A 164 4.26 -5.70 -2.17
N ALA A 165 3.77 -6.15 -1.02
CA ALA A 165 3.71 -7.54 -0.61
C ALA A 165 2.31 -7.85 -0.07
N ILE A 166 1.96 -9.13 0.01
CA ILE A 166 0.68 -9.57 0.59
C ILE A 166 0.89 -10.03 2.02
N VAL A 167 -0.04 -9.64 2.88
CA VAL A 167 -0.24 -10.22 4.21
C VAL A 167 -1.52 -11.04 4.15
N TYR A 168 -1.38 -12.34 4.26
CA TYR A 168 -2.50 -13.27 4.16
C TYR A 168 -3.20 -13.43 5.50
N GLU A 169 -4.49 -13.21 5.54
CA GLU A 169 -5.36 -13.45 6.69
C GLU A 169 -5.86 -14.90 6.71
N ASP A 170 -5.08 -15.83 7.24
CA ASP A 170 -5.48 -17.23 7.30
C ASP A 170 -6.64 -17.49 8.28
N GLN A 171 -6.94 -16.56 9.19
CA GLN A 171 -8.15 -16.56 10.03
C GLN A 171 -9.43 -16.76 9.23
N THR A 172 -9.47 -16.24 8.00
CA THR A 172 -10.60 -16.39 7.06
C THR A 172 -10.96 -17.85 6.75
N LEU A 173 -10.03 -18.78 7.02
CA LEU A 173 -10.25 -20.23 6.85
C LEU A 173 -10.93 -20.89 8.06
N SER A 174 -11.05 -20.20 9.20
CA SER A 174 -11.47 -20.81 10.46
C SER A 174 -12.89 -21.42 10.43
N GLU A 175 -13.75 -20.88 9.56
CA GLU A 175 -15.11 -21.38 9.39
C GLU A 175 -15.24 -22.58 8.43
N LEU A 176 -14.16 -23.02 7.82
CA LEU A 176 -14.18 -24.26 7.02
C LEU A 176 -14.28 -25.49 7.94
N PRO A 177 -14.98 -26.56 7.48
CA PRO A 177 -15.44 -27.62 8.36
C PRO A 177 -14.32 -28.45 9.00
N ASP A 178 -13.19 -28.56 8.35
CA ASP A 178 -12.06 -29.40 8.79
C ASP A 178 -10.72 -28.87 8.27
N ASN A 179 -9.64 -29.40 8.84
CA ASN A 179 -8.27 -28.99 8.49
C ASN A 179 -7.91 -29.26 7.01
N SER A 180 -8.42 -30.37 6.44
CA SER A 180 -8.17 -30.67 5.02
C SER A 180 -8.78 -29.61 4.12
N SER A 181 -9.99 -29.17 4.41
CA SER A 181 -10.67 -28.09 3.68
C SER A 181 -9.93 -26.76 3.79
N LYS A 182 -9.39 -26.45 4.98
CA LYS A 182 -8.55 -25.26 5.20
C LYS A 182 -7.27 -25.29 4.36
N VAL A 183 -6.56 -26.42 4.37
CA VAL A 183 -5.33 -26.61 3.57
C VAL A 183 -5.63 -26.49 2.07
N VAL A 184 -6.71 -27.13 1.59
CA VAL A 184 -7.12 -27.04 0.18
C VAL A 184 -7.46 -25.60 -0.21
N GLN A 185 -8.13 -24.84 0.64
CA GLN A 185 -8.42 -23.44 0.36
C GLN A 185 -7.13 -22.58 0.38
N ALA A 186 -6.25 -22.78 1.37
CA ALA A 186 -4.97 -22.10 1.41
C ALA A 186 -4.10 -22.36 0.16
N ILE A 187 -4.11 -23.58 -0.38
CA ILE A 187 -3.46 -23.91 -1.66
C ILE A 187 -4.04 -23.08 -2.79
N ARG A 188 -5.35 -22.96 -2.90
CA ARG A 188 -6.02 -22.14 -3.93
C ARG A 188 -5.64 -20.67 -3.80
N ASP A 189 -5.61 -20.16 -2.56
CA ASP A 189 -5.22 -18.78 -2.26
C ASP A 189 -3.78 -18.51 -2.67
N MET A 190 -2.84 -19.40 -2.32
CA MET A 190 -1.45 -19.26 -2.72
C MET A 190 -1.22 -19.39 -4.23
N GLN A 191 -1.95 -20.26 -4.91
CA GLN A 191 -1.93 -20.37 -6.38
C GLN A 191 -2.45 -19.11 -7.05
N TYR A 192 -3.48 -18.48 -6.47
CA TYR A 192 -3.97 -17.18 -6.94
C TYR A 192 -2.89 -16.09 -6.81
N LEU A 193 -2.22 -16.01 -5.65
CA LEU A 193 -1.11 -15.05 -5.45
C LEU A 193 0.03 -15.30 -6.43
N GLN A 194 0.43 -16.56 -6.62
CA GLN A 194 1.48 -16.91 -7.59
C GLN A 194 1.12 -16.46 -9.00
N THR A 195 -0.14 -16.67 -9.42
CA THR A 195 -0.60 -16.37 -10.79
C THR A 195 -0.72 -14.86 -11.03
N ASN A 196 -1.22 -14.12 -10.04
CA ASN A 196 -1.63 -12.73 -10.25
C ASN A 196 -0.62 -11.69 -9.72
N PHE A 197 0.19 -12.05 -8.69
CA PHE A 197 0.98 -11.05 -7.98
C PHE A 197 2.48 -11.36 -7.92
N PHE A 198 2.91 -12.58 -7.60
CA PHE A 198 4.33 -12.90 -7.35
C PHE A 198 5.27 -12.58 -8.51
N GLY A 199 4.77 -12.62 -9.75
CA GLY A 199 5.53 -12.29 -10.96
C GLY A 199 5.63 -10.79 -11.27
N LYS A 200 4.91 -9.92 -10.57
CA LYS A 200 4.92 -8.48 -10.84
C LYS A 200 6.28 -7.87 -10.51
N VAL A 201 6.70 -6.90 -11.34
CA VAL A 201 8.04 -6.27 -11.22
C VAL A 201 8.21 -5.51 -9.90
N ASN A 202 7.12 -4.94 -9.38
CA ASN A 202 7.08 -4.20 -8.12
C ASN A 202 6.64 -5.04 -6.90
N TYR A 203 6.51 -6.39 -7.06
CA TYR A 203 6.31 -7.26 -5.90
C TYR A 203 7.60 -7.31 -5.07
N VAL A 204 7.49 -7.15 -3.74
CA VAL A 204 8.66 -7.22 -2.84
C VAL A 204 9.28 -8.61 -2.90
N LYS A 205 10.60 -8.65 -3.05
CA LYS A 205 11.37 -9.89 -3.00
C LYS A 205 12.39 -9.83 -1.87
N ALA A 206 12.44 -10.90 -1.09
CA ALA A 206 13.51 -11.18 -0.15
C ALA A 206 14.25 -12.44 -0.64
N ASP A 207 15.57 -12.40 -0.73
CA ASP A 207 16.42 -13.47 -1.28
C ASP A 207 15.95 -13.95 -2.69
N SER A 208 15.58 -12.98 -3.52
CA SER A 208 15.08 -13.22 -4.90
C SER A 208 13.74 -13.96 -4.97
N LYS A 209 13.10 -14.28 -3.85
CA LYS A 209 11.79 -14.92 -3.76
C LYS A 209 10.71 -13.90 -3.40
N PRO A 210 9.44 -14.09 -3.81
CA PRO A 210 8.34 -13.24 -3.38
C PRO A 210 8.24 -13.25 -1.85
N LEU A 211 8.11 -12.08 -1.22
CA LEU A 211 7.85 -11.96 0.21
C LEU A 211 6.37 -12.21 0.49
N LEU A 212 6.05 -13.15 1.35
CA LEU A 212 4.69 -13.42 1.80
C LEU A 212 4.63 -13.37 3.32
N LEU A 213 3.74 -12.54 3.85
CA LEU A 213 3.44 -12.50 5.27
C LEU A 213 2.11 -13.23 5.54
N VAL A 214 1.92 -13.71 6.77
CA VAL A 214 0.62 -14.16 7.27
C VAL A 214 0.30 -13.44 8.56
N PHE A 215 -0.92 -12.92 8.69
CA PHE A 215 -1.41 -12.40 9.97
C PHE A 215 -1.84 -13.57 10.86
N GLY A 216 -0.86 -14.22 11.40
CA GLY A 216 -0.96 -15.50 12.09
C GLY A 216 0.35 -16.29 11.99
N PRO A 217 0.31 -17.61 11.90
CA PRO A 217 -0.83 -18.53 11.61
C PRO A 217 -1.93 -18.56 12.67
N GLN A 218 -3.18 -18.57 12.23
CA GLN A 218 -4.36 -18.69 13.11
C GLN A 218 -5.22 -19.92 12.79
N ALA A 219 -5.38 -20.25 11.51
CA ALA A 219 -6.17 -21.40 11.05
C ALA A 219 -5.30 -22.56 10.53
N ILE A 220 -4.15 -22.29 9.92
CA ILE A 220 -3.18 -23.30 9.46
C ILE A 220 -2.02 -23.35 10.49
N THR A 221 -2.22 -24.10 11.56
CA THR A 221 -1.35 -24.04 12.76
C THR A 221 -0.30 -25.13 12.85
N THR A 222 -0.04 -25.90 11.78
CA THR A 222 1.00 -26.92 11.77
C THR A 222 2.03 -26.73 10.66
N PRO A 223 3.33 -26.96 10.93
CA PRO A 223 4.38 -26.85 9.91
C PRO A 223 4.16 -27.78 8.70
N LYS A 224 3.62 -28.98 8.93
CA LYS A 224 3.30 -29.94 7.87
C LYS A 224 2.27 -29.41 6.88
N ASP A 225 1.26 -28.69 7.37
CA ASP A 225 0.22 -28.12 6.53
C ASP A 225 0.78 -27.00 5.65
N TRP A 226 1.64 -26.12 6.18
CA TRP A 226 2.36 -25.11 5.39
C TRP A 226 3.28 -25.74 4.34
N THR A 227 3.95 -26.86 4.68
CA THR A 227 4.74 -27.63 3.70
C THR A 227 3.83 -28.11 2.56
N SER A 228 2.64 -28.60 2.87
CA SER A 228 1.64 -29.03 1.88
C SER A 228 1.13 -27.87 1.04
N VAL A 229 0.85 -26.71 1.65
CA VAL A 229 0.40 -25.49 0.96
C VAL A 229 1.46 -25.03 -0.07
N PHE A 230 2.69 -24.85 0.37
CA PHE A 230 3.76 -24.35 -0.50
C PHE A 230 4.31 -25.39 -1.48
N GLY A 231 4.12 -26.70 -1.20
CA GLY A 231 4.45 -27.78 -2.11
C GLY A 231 3.68 -27.75 -3.43
N ASN A 232 2.58 -27.00 -3.49
CA ASN A 232 1.76 -26.82 -4.69
C ASN A 232 2.13 -25.57 -5.52
N LEU A 233 3.19 -24.85 -5.14
CA LEU A 233 3.69 -23.68 -5.85
C LEU A 233 4.94 -24.00 -6.68
N SER A 234 5.08 -23.40 -7.85
CA SER A 234 6.30 -23.48 -8.65
C SER A 234 7.45 -22.64 -8.06
N VAL A 235 7.12 -21.58 -7.32
CA VAL A 235 8.08 -20.74 -6.60
C VAL A 235 7.62 -20.61 -5.14
N LYS A 236 8.39 -21.21 -4.23
CA LYS A 236 8.13 -21.06 -2.78
C LYS A 236 8.48 -19.62 -2.36
N PRO A 237 7.56 -18.88 -1.69
CA PRO A 237 7.86 -17.54 -1.20
C PRO A 237 8.86 -17.57 -0.04
N THR A 238 9.51 -16.43 0.22
CA THR A 238 10.09 -16.12 1.53
C THR A 238 8.92 -15.82 2.45
N PHE A 239 8.60 -16.78 3.31
CA PHE A 239 7.42 -16.73 4.17
C PHE A 239 7.78 -16.19 5.56
N VAL A 240 6.98 -15.26 6.07
CA VAL A 240 7.19 -14.59 7.36
C VAL A 240 5.88 -14.63 8.15
N VAL A 241 5.96 -15.04 9.40
CA VAL A 241 4.80 -15.18 10.28
C VAL A 241 4.73 -14.04 11.29
N LEU A 242 3.59 -13.86 11.92
CA LEU A 242 3.40 -12.92 13.01
C LEU A 242 4.35 -13.24 14.18
N ASN A 243 4.78 -12.25 14.93
CA ASN A 243 5.66 -12.41 16.08
C ASN A 243 5.15 -13.47 17.08
N ASN A 244 6.07 -14.28 17.59
CA ASN A 244 5.84 -15.43 18.45
C ASN A 244 5.09 -16.62 17.81
N HIS A 245 4.93 -16.65 16.47
CA HIS A 245 4.21 -17.71 15.76
C HIS A 245 5.13 -18.63 14.92
N LEU A 246 6.45 -18.42 14.93
CA LEU A 246 7.39 -19.19 14.10
C LEU A 246 7.25 -20.70 14.29
N HIS A 247 6.95 -21.16 15.52
CA HIS A 247 6.74 -22.55 15.86
C HIS A 247 5.51 -23.21 15.20
N LEU A 248 4.55 -22.41 14.69
CA LEU A 248 3.37 -22.88 13.95
C LEU A 248 3.68 -23.13 12.47
N ALA A 249 4.79 -22.59 11.97
CA ALA A 249 5.25 -22.77 10.59
C ALA A 249 6.52 -23.64 10.49
N ASN A 250 7.28 -23.78 11.58
CA ASN A 250 8.58 -24.47 11.63
C ASN A 250 8.64 -25.49 12.75
N ASN A 251 9.30 -26.62 12.47
CA ASN A 251 9.75 -27.61 13.47
C ASN A 251 11.13 -28.17 13.05
N ALA A 252 11.55 -29.29 13.62
CA ALA A 252 12.83 -29.90 13.29
C ALA A 252 12.92 -30.35 11.83
N SER A 253 11.81 -30.82 11.25
CA SER A 253 11.74 -31.43 9.89
C SER A 253 11.23 -30.47 8.82
N GLU A 254 10.28 -29.59 9.17
CA GLU A 254 9.67 -28.64 8.26
C GLU A 254 10.14 -27.22 8.58
N LYS A 255 10.76 -26.56 7.62
CA LYS A 255 11.21 -25.16 7.68
C LYS A 255 10.51 -24.36 6.59
N ASN A 256 9.37 -23.77 6.93
CA ASN A 256 8.55 -23.02 5.97
C ASN A 256 8.77 -21.51 6.07
N ALA A 257 8.86 -20.97 7.28
CA ALA A 257 9.04 -19.53 7.51
C ALA A 257 10.51 -19.19 7.73
N ALA A 258 10.95 -18.09 7.11
CA ALA A 258 12.28 -17.50 7.28
C ALA A 258 12.40 -16.71 8.60
N GLY A 259 11.27 -16.30 9.17
CA GLY A 259 11.27 -15.53 10.41
C GLY A 259 9.92 -14.91 10.73
N GLU A 260 9.96 -13.81 11.47
CA GLU A 260 8.77 -13.16 11.99
C GLU A 260 8.73 -11.66 11.65
N TYR A 261 7.52 -11.09 11.66
CA TYR A 261 7.31 -9.65 11.64
C TYR A 261 6.59 -9.21 12.91
N LEU A 262 6.94 -8.01 13.39
CA LEU A 262 6.36 -7.44 14.58
C LEU A 262 5.07 -6.67 14.24
N TRP A 263 3.99 -6.98 14.94
CA TRP A 263 2.73 -6.23 14.89
C TRP A 263 2.71 -5.13 15.96
N VAL A 264 1.57 -4.85 16.55
CA VAL A 264 1.38 -3.87 17.62
C VAL A 264 2.16 -4.27 18.86
N ASN A 265 3.25 -3.57 19.19
CA ASN A 265 4.08 -3.81 20.35
C ASN A 265 4.65 -2.48 20.87
N PRO A 266 4.34 -2.06 22.13
CA PRO A 266 4.84 -0.80 22.68
C PRO A 266 6.35 -0.84 23.02
N ASP A 267 6.95 -2.04 23.17
CA ASP A 267 8.38 -2.25 23.47
C ASP A 267 9.04 -3.19 22.43
N PRO A 268 9.28 -2.72 21.21
CA PRO A 268 9.87 -3.54 20.15
C PRO A 268 11.34 -3.90 20.42
N ALA A 269 12.09 -3.12 21.21
CA ALA A 269 13.50 -3.38 21.49
C ALA A 269 13.70 -4.71 22.24
N SER A 270 12.81 -5.01 23.17
CA SER A 270 12.80 -6.29 23.90
C SER A 270 12.56 -7.48 22.96
N TYR A 271 11.72 -7.31 21.95
CA TYR A 271 11.48 -8.33 20.92
C TYR A 271 12.71 -8.52 20.03
N TYR A 272 13.28 -7.43 19.49
CA TYR A 272 14.44 -7.51 18.58
C TYR A 272 15.66 -8.20 19.21
N SER A 273 15.84 -8.10 20.50
CA SER A 273 16.95 -8.78 21.21
C SER A 273 16.88 -10.32 21.12
N LYS A 274 15.74 -10.89 20.72
CA LYS A 274 15.47 -12.34 20.67
C LYS A 274 15.41 -12.89 19.24
N THR A 275 15.61 -12.07 18.22
CA THR A 275 15.43 -12.47 16.81
C THR A 275 16.73 -12.83 16.09
N GLY A 276 17.87 -12.88 16.79
CA GLY A 276 19.20 -13.08 16.18
C GLY A 276 19.40 -14.39 15.41
N ASP A 277 18.59 -15.42 15.69
CA ASP A 277 18.63 -16.70 14.99
C ASP A 277 17.66 -16.81 13.81
N MET A 278 16.90 -15.76 13.51
CA MET A 278 15.97 -15.71 12.37
C MET A 278 16.70 -15.28 11.09
N GLU A 279 16.35 -15.91 9.97
CA GLU A 279 16.87 -15.51 8.65
C GLU A 279 16.33 -14.12 8.25
N LEU A 280 15.11 -13.78 8.67
CA LEU A 280 14.46 -12.51 8.40
C LEU A 280 13.63 -12.04 9.60
N CYS A 281 13.92 -10.83 10.06
CA CYS A 281 13.07 -10.12 11.02
C CYS A 281 12.57 -8.82 10.39
N ILE A 282 11.26 -8.63 10.32
CA ILE A 282 10.65 -7.36 9.92
C ILE A 282 10.20 -6.62 11.17
N GLY A 283 10.79 -5.45 11.42
CA GLY A 283 10.41 -4.62 12.56
C GLY A 283 8.99 -4.09 12.45
N GLY A 284 8.48 -3.56 13.55
CA GLY A 284 7.18 -2.90 13.63
C GLY A 284 7.27 -1.54 14.31
N ALA A 285 6.50 -0.56 13.80
CA ALA A 285 6.26 0.70 14.46
C ALA A 285 4.80 1.11 14.30
N MET A 286 4.18 1.60 15.38
CA MET A 286 2.79 2.06 15.41
C MET A 286 2.71 3.48 15.97
N PRO A 287 1.75 4.32 15.51
CA PRO A 287 1.57 5.66 16.05
C PRO A 287 1.02 5.66 17.48
N GLY A 288 0.23 4.65 17.80
CA GLY A 288 -0.51 4.39 19.02
C GLY A 288 -1.50 3.28 18.74
N PHE A 289 -2.35 2.96 19.70
CA PHE A 289 -3.46 2.02 19.55
C PHE A 289 -4.65 2.51 20.37
N TYR A 290 -5.75 2.81 19.73
CA TYR A 290 -6.98 3.24 20.38
C TYR A 290 -8.19 2.76 19.58
N ASP A 291 -8.64 1.54 19.85
CA ASP A 291 -9.72 0.91 19.09
C ASP A 291 -11.10 1.53 19.38
N TYR A 292 -11.95 1.44 18.37
CA TYR A 292 -13.35 1.87 18.44
C TYR A 292 -14.31 0.70 18.70
N TYR A 293 -13.81 -0.50 18.94
CA TYR A 293 -14.58 -1.75 18.95
C TYR A 293 -15.74 -1.71 19.93
N LYS A 294 -15.50 -1.32 21.19
CA LYS A 294 -16.56 -1.23 22.20
C LYS A 294 -17.60 -0.18 21.83
N GLN A 295 -17.19 1.01 21.39
CA GLN A 295 -18.09 2.06 20.93
C GLN A 295 -18.81 1.66 19.65
N GLY A 296 -18.13 0.88 18.79
CA GLY A 296 -18.65 0.30 17.58
C GLY A 296 -19.66 -0.82 17.79
N GLY A 297 -19.90 -1.23 19.06
CA GLY A 297 -20.87 -2.25 19.40
C GLY A 297 -20.33 -3.69 19.39
N TRP A 298 -19.01 -3.86 19.45
CA TRP A 298 -18.36 -5.16 19.63
C TRP A 298 -18.06 -5.41 21.10
N ASP A 299 -17.99 -6.68 21.51
CA ASP A 299 -17.87 -7.05 22.93
C ASP A 299 -16.46 -6.78 23.49
N ASN A 300 -15.44 -6.80 22.66
CA ASN A 300 -14.03 -6.69 23.06
C ASN A 300 -13.44 -5.34 22.72
N SER A 301 -12.58 -4.84 23.59
CA SER A 301 -11.66 -3.72 23.36
C SER A 301 -10.27 -4.17 23.85
N TYR A 302 -9.23 -3.70 23.19
CA TYR A 302 -7.85 -4.03 23.55
C TYR A 302 -7.23 -2.94 24.42
N THR A 303 -6.02 -3.20 24.90
CA THR A 303 -5.25 -2.22 25.66
C THR A 303 -4.90 -1.02 24.80
N THR A 304 -5.30 0.17 25.23
CA THR A 304 -4.90 1.43 24.58
C THR A 304 -3.40 1.70 24.80
N TYR A 305 -2.70 2.07 23.73
CA TYR A 305 -1.34 2.59 23.77
C TYR A 305 -1.35 4.05 23.33
N ASP A 306 -1.08 4.95 24.30
CA ASP A 306 -1.06 6.39 24.02
C ASP A 306 0.00 6.73 22.99
N ALA A 307 -0.37 7.54 22.01
CA ALA A 307 0.53 8.03 20.98
C ALA A 307 1.59 9.01 21.52
N GLU A 308 1.38 9.60 22.68
CA GLU A 308 2.28 10.58 23.32
C GLU A 308 2.69 11.71 22.34
N ASN A 309 1.73 12.22 21.59
CA ASN A 309 1.96 13.19 20.51
C ASN A 309 3.00 12.73 19.48
N GLY A 310 3.12 11.42 19.25
CA GLY A 310 4.04 10.79 18.30
C GLY A 310 5.40 10.38 18.91
N ALA A 311 5.63 10.57 20.22
CA ALA A 311 6.87 10.15 20.86
C ALA A 311 6.99 8.61 20.94
N LEU A 312 5.88 7.89 21.07
CA LEU A 312 5.86 6.43 20.98
C LEU A 312 6.41 5.96 19.63
N PHE A 313 5.93 6.57 18.55
CA PHE A 313 6.36 6.25 17.18
C PHE A 313 7.86 6.52 16.98
N ASP A 314 8.37 7.68 17.45
CA ASP A 314 9.78 8.02 17.36
C ASP A 314 10.67 7.00 18.08
N ARG A 315 10.27 6.55 19.28
CA ARG A 315 11.02 5.53 20.02
C ARG A 315 11.08 4.20 19.29
N GLN A 316 10.00 3.79 18.65
CA GLN A 316 9.95 2.53 17.90
C GLN A 316 10.75 2.59 16.61
N LEU A 317 10.73 3.70 15.89
CA LEU A 317 11.61 3.94 14.75
C LEU A 317 13.09 3.89 15.15
N ALA A 318 13.43 4.53 16.27
CA ALA A 318 14.80 4.50 16.82
C ALA A 318 15.22 3.10 17.25
N ALA A 319 14.33 2.32 17.86
CA ALA A 319 14.60 0.94 18.27
C ALA A 319 14.90 0.04 17.06
N ALA A 320 14.10 0.14 15.98
CA ALA A 320 14.34 -0.61 14.76
C ALA A 320 15.69 -0.26 14.11
N LYS A 321 16.02 1.04 14.06
CA LYS A 321 17.32 1.52 13.57
C LYS A 321 18.48 1.00 14.41
N SER A 322 18.34 1.03 15.73
CA SER A 322 19.38 0.54 16.67
C SER A 322 19.58 -0.98 16.57
N ALA A 323 18.52 -1.72 16.24
CA ALA A 323 18.58 -3.16 15.99
C ALA A 323 19.21 -3.52 14.63
N GLY A 324 19.44 -2.54 13.76
CA GLY A 324 20.05 -2.76 12.44
C GLY A 324 19.17 -3.55 11.48
N LEU A 325 17.84 -3.40 11.59
CA LEU A 325 16.91 -4.13 10.74
C LEU A 325 16.90 -3.58 9.29
N ASP A 326 16.77 -4.49 8.32
CA ASP A 326 16.67 -4.12 6.90
C ASP A 326 15.25 -3.69 6.51
N TYR A 327 14.23 -4.19 7.23
CA TYR A 327 12.82 -3.99 6.94
C TYR A 327 12.06 -3.52 8.17
N LEU A 328 11.18 -2.53 7.96
CA LEU A 328 10.27 -2.03 8.98
C LEU A 328 8.86 -1.93 8.42
N GLN A 329 7.89 -2.52 9.11
CA GLN A 329 6.46 -2.35 8.86
C GLN A 329 5.90 -1.25 9.75
N ILE A 330 5.09 -0.37 9.19
CA ILE A 330 4.27 0.59 9.93
C ILE A 330 2.87 -0.01 10.10
N SER A 331 2.47 -0.22 11.34
CA SER A 331 1.14 -0.73 11.70
C SER A 331 0.28 0.44 12.20
N THR A 332 -0.52 1.07 11.32
CA THR A 332 -0.86 0.79 9.94
C THR A 332 -0.92 2.09 9.11
N TRP A 333 -1.17 1.98 7.79
CA TRP A 333 -1.56 3.16 7.03
C TRP A 333 -2.93 3.67 7.48
N ASN A 334 -3.94 2.79 7.49
CA ASN A 334 -5.35 3.20 7.53
C ASN A 334 -6.27 2.29 8.34
N ASP A 335 -5.80 1.60 9.38
CA ASP A 335 -6.72 0.95 10.30
C ASP A 335 -7.33 1.96 11.27
N PHE A 336 -8.41 2.58 10.81
CA PHE A 336 -9.18 3.55 11.59
C PHE A 336 -9.96 2.90 12.73
N GLY A 337 -10.33 1.62 12.59
CA GLY A 337 -11.03 0.85 13.62
C GLY A 337 -10.19 0.60 14.86
N GLU A 338 -8.90 0.33 14.66
CA GLU A 338 -7.91 0.14 15.75
C GLU A 338 -7.20 1.44 16.16
N GLY A 339 -7.34 2.51 15.36
CA GLY A 339 -6.67 3.77 15.62
C GLY A 339 -5.14 3.70 15.51
N THR A 340 -4.62 2.71 14.79
CA THR A 340 -3.19 2.59 14.48
C THR A 340 -2.77 3.38 13.23
N THR A 341 -3.64 4.20 12.70
CA THR A 341 -3.49 4.89 11.41
C THR A 341 -2.44 6.01 11.43
N ILE A 342 -1.64 6.08 10.34
CA ILE A 342 -0.74 7.21 10.03
C ILE A 342 -1.22 8.01 8.81
N GLU A 343 -2.29 7.58 8.13
CA GLU A 343 -2.95 8.37 7.10
C GLU A 343 -3.32 9.75 7.66
N PRO A 344 -3.08 10.86 6.94
CA PRO A 344 -3.41 12.18 7.45
C PRO A 344 -4.86 12.29 7.95
N ALA A 345 -5.02 12.68 9.21
CA ALA A 345 -6.30 12.84 9.89
C ALA A 345 -6.43 14.22 10.50
N GLU A 346 -7.67 14.66 10.78
CA GLU A 346 -7.93 15.98 11.35
C GLU A 346 -7.25 16.17 12.70
N GLU A 347 -7.12 15.10 13.50
CA GLU A 347 -6.60 15.13 14.86
C GLU A 347 -5.08 15.32 14.95
N TYR A 348 -4.31 14.84 13.96
CA TYR A 348 -2.84 14.89 14.01
C TYR A 348 -2.17 15.39 12.71
N GLY A 349 -2.95 15.72 11.68
CA GLY A 349 -2.43 16.25 10.41
C GLY A 349 -1.39 15.31 9.77
N TYR A 350 -0.22 15.83 9.47
CA TYR A 350 0.89 15.10 8.85
C TYR A 350 1.98 14.66 9.84
N ASN A 351 1.73 14.70 11.14
CA ASN A 351 2.75 14.47 12.18
C ASN A 351 3.56 13.18 11.94
N TYR A 352 2.89 12.04 11.74
CA TYR A 352 3.58 10.75 11.54
C TYR A 352 4.36 10.69 10.22
N LEU A 353 3.86 11.34 9.18
CA LEU A 353 4.52 11.37 7.88
C LEU A 353 5.75 12.25 7.88
N THR A 354 5.74 13.37 8.59
CA THR A 354 6.93 14.22 8.77
C THR A 354 8.01 13.51 9.58
N LYS A 355 7.62 12.70 10.58
CA LYS A 355 8.55 11.83 11.31
C LYS A 355 9.18 10.76 10.39
N LEU A 356 8.40 10.17 9.49
CA LEU A 356 8.91 9.23 8.49
C LEU A 356 9.83 9.92 7.47
N GLN A 357 9.53 11.14 7.04
CA GLN A 357 10.44 11.95 6.19
C GLN A 357 11.80 12.14 6.88
N GLN A 358 11.80 12.50 8.16
CA GLN A 358 13.02 12.65 8.96
C GLN A 358 13.75 11.33 9.15
N PHE A 359 13.04 10.26 9.49
CA PHE A 359 13.61 8.94 9.71
C PHE A 359 14.20 8.32 8.44
N SER A 360 13.50 8.44 7.32
CA SER A 360 13.97 7.96 6.01
C SER A 360 15.12 8.81 5.47
N GLY A 361 15.21 10.07 5.91
CA GLY A 361 16.20 11.03 5.42
C GLY A 361 15.98 11.43 3.97
N THR A 362 14.71 11.49 3.55
CA THR A 362 14.33 12.09 2.26
C THR A 362 14.48 13.61 2.31
N SER A 363 14.67 14.25 1.16
CA SER A 363 14.76 15.72 1.05
C SER A 363 13.39 16.42 1.11
N TYR A 364 12.30 15.68 1.09
CA TYR A 364 10.94 16.23 1.12
C TYR A 364 10.50 16.61 2.54
N ASN A 365 9.50 17.47 2.64
CA ASN A 365 8.92 17.94 3.89
C ASN A 365 7.38 18.03 3.79
N GLU A 366 6.72 18.53 4.81
CA GLU A 366 5.26 18.65 4.89
C GLU A 366 4.64 19.47 3.74
N HIS A 367 5.38 20.42 3.15
CA HIS A 367 4.87 21.25 2.06
C HIS A 367 4.39 20.38 0.88
N VAL A 368 5.20 19.43 0.44
CA VAL A 368 4.81 18.55 -0.68
C VAL A 368 3.60 17.67 -0.33
N LEU A 369 3.44 17.25 0.92
CA LEU A 369 2.26 16.49 1.37
C LEU A 369 0.98 17.34 1.24
N LYS A 370 1.06 18.62 1.60
CA LYS A 370 -0.03 19.58 1.40
C LYS A 370 -0.35 19.85 -0.07
N GLN A 371 0.67 19.84 -0.94
CA GLN A 371 0.47 19.95 -2.38
C GLN A 371 -0.26 18.73 -2.96
N ILE A 372 0.07 17.51 -2.51
CA ILE A 372 -0.61 16.28 -2.89
C ILE A 372 -2.08 16.32 -2.42
N TYR A 373 -2.35 16.79 -1.19
CA TYR A 373 -3.71 16.99 -0.70
C TYR A 373 -4.47 18.04 -1.52
N ARG A 374 -3.83 19.15 -1.89
CA ARG A 374 -4.41 20.17 -2.79
C ARG A 374 -4.78 19.55 -4.14
N TRP A 375 -3.89 18.75 -4.73
CA TRP A 375 -4.19 18.02 -5.96
C TRP A 375 -5.41 17.11 -5.81
N TYR A 376 -5.49 16.36 -4.71
CA TYR A 376 -6.66 15.53 -4.40
C TYR A 376 -7.96 16.37 -4.35
N THR A 377 -7.92 17.49 -3.63
CA THR A 377 -9.07 18.40 -3.50
C THR A 377 -9.51 18.96 -4.84
N LEU A 378 -8.56 19.38 -5.68
CA LEU A 378 -8.84 19.84 -7.04
C LEU A 378 -9.44 18.73 -7.90
N LYS A 379 -8.95 17.49 -7.79
CA LYS A 379 -9.55 16.32 -8.48
C LYS A 379 -11.00 16.10 -8.08
N GLN A 380 -11.37 16.34 -6.82
CA GLN A 380 -12.76 16.27 -6.37
C GLN A 380 -13.58 17.45 -6.90
N GLN A 381 -13.04 18.65 -6.87
CA GLN A 381 -13.69 19.86 -7.36
C GLN A 381 -14.02 19.78 -8.86
N TYR A 382 -13.11 19.25 -9.66
CA TYR A 382 -13.27 19.08 -11.11
C TYR A 382 -13.70 17.66 -11.49
N ALA A 383 -14.35 16.92 -10.58
CA ALA A 383 -14.86 15.59 -10.86
C ALA A 383 -15.90 15.64 -11.99
N GLY A 384 -15.66 14.82 -13.04
CA GLY A 384 -16.52 14.81 -14.23
C GLY A 384 -16.17 15.84 -15.32
N ASP A 385 -15.26 16.78 -15.04
CA ASP A 385 -14.71 17.65 -16.08
C ASP A 385 -13.90 16.84 -17.10
N LYS A 386 -14.09 17.16 -18.39
CA LYS A 386 -13.37 16.55 -19.53
C LYS A 386 -12.53 17.58 -20.29
N GLY A 387 -12.52 18.82 -19.82
CA GLY A 387 -11.79 19.93 -20.40
C GLY A 387 -10.31 20.01 -19.97
N ASP A 388 -9.79 21.23 -19.95
CA ASP A 388 -8.38 21.49 -19.68
C ASP A 388 -8.03 21.22 -18.21
N ALA A 389 -8.93 21.47 -17.25
CA ALA A 389 -8.69 21.14 -15.84
C ALA A 389 -8.40 19.64 -15.65
N ALA A 390 -9.12 18.75 -16.32
CA ALA A 390 -8.86 17.31 -16.26
C ALA A 390 -7.48 16.94 -16.81
N LYS A 391 -7.05 17.57 -17.92
CA LYS A 391 -5.71 17.36 -18.51
C LYS A 391 -4.60 17.86 -17.59
N TYR A 392 -4.76 19.07 -17.05
CA TYR A 392 -3.81 19.66 -16.09
C TYR A 392 -3.65 18.78 -14.85
N LEU A 393 -4.73 18.36 -14.21
CA LEU A 393 -4.69 17.51 -13.02
C LEU A 393 -4.12 16.11 -13.30
N SER A 394 -4.25 15.61 -14.53
CA SER A 394 -3.57 14.38 -14.94
C SER A 394 -2.06 14.60 -15.08
N GLN A 395 -1.64 15.75 -15.67
CA GLN A 395 -0.23 16.09 -15.77
C GLN A 395 0.41 16.36 -14.40
N VAL A 396 -0.31 16.98 -13.47
CA VAL A 396 0.13 17.17 -12.07
C VAL A 396 0.45 15.82 -11.43
N PHE A 397 -0.41 14.80 -11.63
CA PHE A 397 -0.12 13.45 -11.15
C PHE A 397 1.17 12.89 -11.75
N TYR A 398 1.40 13.05 -13.05
CA TYR A 398 2.64 12.61 -13.70
C TYR A 398 3.88 13.34 -13.16
N TYR A 399 3.78 14.63 -12.86
CA TYR A 399 4.87 15.34 -12.21
C TYR A 399 5.17 14.79 -10.80
N PHE A 400 4.13 14.49 -10.01
CA PHE A 400 4.34 13.88 -8.69
C PHE A 400 5.01 12.51 -8.77
N ILE A 401 4.56 11.59 -9.64
CA ILE A 401 5.21 10.27 -9.73
C ILE A 401 6.66 10.37 -10.20
N ALA A 402 6.98 11.36 -11.03
CA ALA A 402 8.34 11.65 -11.53
C ALA A 402 9.18 12.52 -10.58
N LEU A 403 8.71 12.77 -9.36
CA LEU A 403 9.39 13.57 -8.32
C LEU A 403 9.70 15.02 -8.75
N GLN A 404 8.78 15.67 -9.46
CA GLN A 404 8.85 17.06 -9.90
C GLN A 404 7.75 17.92 -9.22
N PRO A 405 7.74 18.03 -7.86
CA PRO A 405 6.65 18.70 -7.13
C PRO A 405 6.53 20.19 -7.45
N ASP A 406 7.62 20.87 -7.78
CA ASP A 406 7.59 22.28 -8.15
C ASP A 406 6.79 22.53 -9.43
N LYS A 407 6.96 21.66 -10.45
CA LYS A 407 6.16 21.72 -11.68
C LYS A 407 4.70 21.34 -11.44
N ALA A 408 4.45 20.42 -10.50
CA ALA A 408 3.10 20.08 -10.10
C ALA A 408 2.39 21.28 -9.45
N GLU A 409 3.10 22.03 -8.58
CA GLU A 409 2.58 23.22 -7.93
C GLU A 409 2.33 24.35 -8.94
N GLU A 410 3.30 24.64 -9.83
CA GLU A 410 3.13 25.62 -10.89
C GLU A 410 1.87 25.33 -11.72
N LEU A 411 1.68 24.09 -12.16
CA LEU A 411 0.55 23.72 -12.98
C LEU A 411 -0.79 23.81 -12.21
N MET A 412 -0.80 23.46 -10.91
CA MET A 412 -1.99 23.65 -10.06
C MET A 412 -2.31 25.13 -9.81
N ASN A 413 -1.30 26.02 -9.84
CA ASN A 413 -1.53 27.46 -9.72
C ASN A 413 -2.15 28.04 -10.99
N GLU A 414 -1.77 27.54 -12.16
CA GLU A 414 -2.38 27.93 -13.45
C GLU A 414 -3.89 27.59 -13.52
N LEU A 415 -4.32 26.48 -12.88
CA LEU A 415 -5.75 26.11 -12.82
C LEU A 415 -6.64 27.19 -12.20
N ASN A 416 -6.10 28.02 -11.28
CA ASN A 416 -6.87 29.10 -10.67
C ASN A 416 -7.18 30.25 -11.67
N ASN A 417 -6.56 30.23 -12.86
CA ASN A 417 -6.72 31.25 -13.91
C ASN A 417 -7.56 30.74 -15.10
N LEU A 418 -8.00 29.47 -15.06
CA LEU A 418 -8.94 28.89 -16.02
C LEU A 418 -10.39 29.12 -15.60
#